data_7f4c6194ef417ec7a5f9ecbe080e35be
#
_entry.id   7f4c6194ef417ec7a5f9ecbe080e35be
#
_cell.length_a   1.000
_cell.length_b   1.000
_cell.length_c   1.000
_cell.angle_alpha   90.00
_cell.angle_beta   90.00
_cell.angle_gamma   90.00
#
_symmetry.space_group_name_H-M   'P 1'
#
loop_
_entity.id
_entity.type
_entity.pdbx_description
1 polymer ?
#
loop_
_entity_poly.entity_id
_entity_poly.type
_entity_poly.pdbx_seq_one_letter_code
_entity_poly.pdbx_strand_id
1 'polypeptide(L)'
;MTTISHPQDILLGAQAAAPVLPVCDHFSGQPERMRKSLQLQAQMTAELGRCVFDVTLDCEDGATVGQEVAHANAVAALVREHAAAHPDARIAVRLHALDHPAFVDDVARIVGQVGDKLTHVMLPKAETVDQVDWVARALDRAYGPRLPLHVLIESPAAVQQAFAIAAHPRVQSISFGLMDFVSAHGGAIPASAMGVQGQFEHPLVLRAKLEIAAACHAYGKVASHCVVTEFKDTAALAQAARQASQRLGYTRMWSIHPAQIRPIVAAFAPAATRCRSISSCCASWRWRRAACARHAALRRRRRPCATFTVR
;
A
#
# COMPACT_ATOMS: atom_id res chain seq x y z
N MET A 1 26.11 24.62 21.18
CA MET A 1 26.46 23.70 20.08
C MET A 1 25.30 23.69 19.12
N THR A 2 25.41 24.36 18.00
CA THR A 2 24.39 24.37 16.92
C THR A 2 24.45 23.03 16.22
N THR A 3 23.44 22.20 16.42
CA THR A 3 23.29 20.96 15.66
C THR A 3 23.12 21.33 14.19
N ILE A 4 24.09 20.99 13.37
CA ILE A 4 24.00 21.15 11.91
C ILE A 4 22.95 20.13 11.44
N SER A 5 21.75 20.62 11.15
CA SER A 5 20.68 19.80 10.58
C SER A 5 21.10 19.33 9.19
N HIS A 6 20.91 18.03 8.91
CA HIS A 6 21.22 17.50 7.58
C HIS A 6 20.34 18.21 6.54
N PRO A 7 20.86 18.61 5.36
CA PRO A 7 20.05 19.28 4.32
C PRO A 7 18.73 18.57 3.99
N GLN A 8 18.70 17.25 4.13
CA GLN A 8 17.51 16.42 4.01
C GLN A 8 16.41 16.79 5.01
N ASP A 9 16.79 17.04 6.26
CA ASP A 9 15.82 17.33 7.34
C ASP A 9 15.21 18.73 7.15
N ILE A 10 16.00 19.65 6.55
CA ILE A 10 15.54 21.00 6.21
C ILE A 10 14.60 20.98 5.00
N LEU A 11 14.96 20.21 3.95
CA LEU A 11 14.21 20.18 2.68
C LEU A 11 12.92 19.38 2.77
N LEU A 12 12.89 18.34 3.61
CA LEU A 12 11.73 17.44 3.72
C LEU A 12 10.85 17.76 4.94
N GLY A 13 11.37 18.46 5.95
CA GLY A 13 10.62 18.77 7.16
C GLY A 13 9.89 17.55 7.73
N ALA A 14 8.57 17.67 7.94
CA ALA A 14 7.74 16.58 8.43
C ALA A 14 7.69 15.34 7.51
N GLN A 15 7.96 15.49 6.22
CA GLN A 15 8.00 14.36 5.29
C GLN A 15 9.22 13.45 5.49
N ALA A 16 10.27 13.93 6.15
CA ALA A 16 11.43 13.12 6.52
C ALA A 16 11.07 11.99 7.50
N ALA A 17 10.02 12.19 8.28
CA ALA A 17 9.50 11.25 9.27
C ALA A 17 8.38 10.35 8.73
N ALA A 18 7.93 10.53 7.47
CA ALA A 18 6.88 9.71 6.91
C ALA A 18 7.29 8.22 6.86
N PRO A 19 6.44 7.30 7.31
CA PRO A 19 6.77 5.88 7.31
C PRO A 19 6.94 5.38 5.88
N VAL A 20 8.04 4.67 5.64
CA VAL A 20 8.32 4.07 4.34
C VAL A 20 7.58 2.73 4.26
N LEU A 21 6.44 2.72 3.59
CA LEU A 21 5.70 1.49 3.29
C LEU A 21 6.34 0.73 2.12
N PRO A 22 6.19 -0.60 2.07
CA PRO A 22 6.48 -1.36 0.86
C PRO A 22 5.67 -0.86 -0.33
N VAL A 23 6.21 -0.95 -1.53
CA VAL A 23 5.57 -0.44 -2.76
C VAL A 23 4.39 -1.28 -3.22
N CYS A 24 4.25 -2.50 -2.71
CA CYS A 24 3.17 -3.40 -3.08
C CYS A 24 2.37 -3.79 -1.84
N ASP A 25 1.05 -3.89 -2.02
CA ASP A 25 0.11 -4.44 -1.06
C ASP A 25 -0.62 -5.61 -1.71
N HIS A 26 -0.45 -6.81 -1.16
CA HIS A 26 -0.99 -8.02 -1.75
C HIS A 26 -2.22 -8.51 -0.97
N PHE A 27 -3.37 -8.51 -1.63
CA PHE A 27 -4.65 -8.91 -1.06
C PHE A 27 -4.95 -10.37 -1.30
N SER A 28 -5.46 -11.05 -0.26
CA SER A 28 -5.82 -12.45 -0.30
C SER A 28 -6.97 -12.76 0.65
N GLY A 29 -8.11 -13.25 0.14
CA GLY A 29 -9.32 -13.49 0.91
C GLY A 29 -9.60 -14.97 1.20
N GLN A 30 -9.02 -15.91 0.46
CA GLN A 30 -9.24 -17.34 0.68
C GLN A 30 -8.15 -17.94 1.57
N PRO A 31 -8.47 -18.77 2.59
CA PRO A 31 -7.51 -19.26 3.58
C PRO A 31 -6.26 -19.90 2.99
N GLU A 32 -6.38 -20.71 1.94
CA GLU A 32 -5.22 -21.31 1.27
C GLU A 32 -4.35 -20.29 0.55
N ARG A 33 -4.98 -19.30 -0.08
CA ARG A 33 -4.26 -18.20 -0.74
C ARG A 33 -3.57 -17.31 0.27
N MET A 34 -4.20 -17.03 1.41
CA MET A 34 -3.60 -16.28 2.52
C MET A 34 -2.31 -16.94 2.99
N ARG A 35 -2.32 -18.26 3.27
CA ARG A 35 -1.12 -19.00 3.65
C ARG A 35 -0.02 -18.90 2.60
N LYS A 36 -0.37 -19.12 1.33
CA LYS A 36 0.58 -19.00 0.21
C LYS A 36 1.17 -17.60 0.08
N SER A 37 0.36 -16.56 0.29
CA SER A 37 0.80 -15.16 0.23
C SER A 37 1.80 -14.83 1.33
N LEU A 38 1.54 -15.28 2.55
CA LEU A 38 2.44 -15.12 3.69
C LEU A 38 3.75 -15.91 3.51
N GLN A 39 3.68 -17.14 3.02
CA GLN A 39 4.85 -17.93 2.67
C GLN A 39 5.70 -17.26 1.59
N LEU A 40 5.05 -16.71 0.56
CA LEU A 40 5.74 -15.96 -0.50
C LEU A 40 6.41 -14.70 0.04
N GLN A 41 5.77 -14.00 0.98
CA GLN A 41 6.37 -12.84 1.64
C GLN A 41 7.66 -13.24 2.39
N ALA A 42 7.61 -14.32 3.17
CA ALA A 42 8.78 -14.82 3.89
C ALA A 42 9.92 -15.23 2.94
N GLN A 43 9.60 -15.95 1.86
CA GLN A 43 10.55 -16.35 0.83
C GLN A 43 11.21 -15.14 0.15
N MET A 44 10.40 -14.16 -0.30
CA MET A 44 10.93 -12.96 -0.95
C MET A 44 11.70 -12.06 0.03
N THR A 45 11.32 -12.04 1.30
CA THR A 45 12.05 -11.32 2.34
C THR A 45 13.45 -11.93 2.54
N ALA A 46 13.55 -13.25 2.59
CA ALA A 46 14.83 -13.96 2.67
C ALA A 46 15.69 -13.73 1.40
N GLU A 47 15.08 -13.80 0.21
CA GLU A 47 15.77 -13.56 -1.07
C GLU A 47 16.31 -12.12 -1.18
N LEU A 48 15.52 -11.13 -0.81
CA LEU A 48 15.84 -9.72 -1.01
C LEU A 48 16.48 -9.05 0.21
N GLY A 49 16.55 -9.75 1.33
CA GLY A 49 17.08 -9.27 2.62
C GLY A 49 16.20 -8.17 3.26
N ARG A 50 14.94 -8.06 2.86
CA ARG A 50 13.93 -7.16 3.42
C ARG A 50 12.54 -7.49 2.89
N CYS A 51 11.52 -7.16 3.66
CA CYS A 51 10.13 -7.24 3.21
C CYS A 51 9.85 -6.16 2.15
N VAL A 52 9.32 -6.55 0.99
CA VAL A 52 9.06 -5.66 -0.16
C VAL A 52 7.58 -5.49 -0.48
N PHE A 53 6.70 -6.22 0.20
CA PHE A 53 5.26 -6.05 0.09
C PHE A 53 4.56 -6.40 1.41
N ASP A 54 3.44 -5.75 1.68
CA ASP A 54 2.53 -6.15 2.74
C ASP A 54 1.60 -7.26 2.24
N VAL A 55 1.15 -8.13 3.13
CA VAL A 55 0.05 -9.06 2.87
C VAL A 55 -1.16 -8.59 3.65
N THR A 56 -2.21 -8.19 2.93
CA THR A 56 -3.49 -7.82 3.51
C THR A 56 -4.46 -9.00 3.40
N LEU A 57 -4.81 -9.58 4.53
CA LEU A 57 -5.79 -10.64 4.65
C LEU A 57 -7.19 -10.03 4.56
N ASP A 58 -7.99 -10.54 3.64
CA ASP A 58 -9.22 -9.90 3.25
C ASP A 58 -10.44 -10.57 3.86
N CYS A 59 -11.21 -9.81 4.64
CA CYS A 59 -12.47 -10.28 5.23
C CYS A 59 -13.70 -9.79 4.46
N GLU A 60 -13.51 -8.98 3.41
CA GLU A 60 -14.58 -8.37 2.62
C GLU A 60 -14.78 -9.11 1.28
N ASP A 61 -14.68 -8.44 0.14
CA ASP A 61 -14.99 -8.96 -1.20
C ASP A 61 -14.22 -10.24 -1.58
N GLY A 62 -13.03 -10.45 -1.04
CA GLY A 62 -12.22 -11.63 -1.28
C GLY A 62 -12.58 -12.83 -0.40
N ALA A 63 -13.44 -12.67 0.61
CA ALA A 63 -13.85 -13.69 1.55
C ALA A 63 -15.11 -14.46 1.08
N THR A 64 -15.44 -15.55 1.76
CA THR A 64 -16.65 -16.31 1.48
C THR A 64 -17.81 -15.76 2.28
N VAL A 65 -18.85 -15.33 1.61
CA VAL A 65 -20.07 -14.79 2.24
C VAL A 65 -20.77 -15.88 3.06
N GLY A 66 -21.29 -15.47 4.24
CA GLY A 66 -22.05 -16.34 5.16
C GLY A 66 -21.21 -17.12 6.14
N GLN A 67 -19.88 -16.89 6.16
CA GLN A 67 -18.95 -17.52 7.10
C GLN A 67 -18.07 -16.51 7.81
N GLU A 68 -18.51 -15.27 7.97
CA GLU A 68 -17.72 -14.11 8.38
C GLU A 68 -17.04 -14.36 9.74
N VAL A 69 -17.78 -14.88 10.73
CA VAL A 69 -17.25 -15.18 12.07
C VAL A 69 -16.19 -16.28 12.03
N ALA A 70 -16.43 -17.35 11.27
CA ALA A 70 -15.45 -18.44 11.12
C ALA A 70 -14.21 -17.94 10.39
N HIS A 71 -14.39 -17.10 9.38
CA HIS A 71 -13.31 -16.49 8.62
C HIS A 71 -12.46 -15.55 9.50
N ALA A 72 -13.08 -14.66 10.30
CA ALA A 72 -12.37 -13.77 11.22
C ALA A 72 -11.52 -14.56 12.24
N ASN A 73 -12.06 -15.65 12.78
CA ASN A 73 -11.31 -16.53 13.68
C ASN A 73 -10.13 -17.21 12.97
N ALA A 74 -10.32 -17.66 11.73
CA ALA A 74 -9.26 -18.28 10.93
C ALA A 74 -8.15 -17.26 10.58
N VAL A 75 -8.52 -16.02 10.26
CA VAL A 75 -7.57 -14.93 10.02
C VAL A 75 -6.76 -14.64 11.27
N ALA A 76 -7.38 -14.50 12.44
CA ALA A 76 -6.69 -14.25 13.70
C ALA A 76 -5.72 -15.40 14.05
N ALA A 77 -6.13 -16.66 13.84
CA ALA A 77 -5.26 -17.81 14.06
C ALA A 77 -4.05 -17.80 13.11
N LEU A 78 -4.28 -17.53 11.84
CA LEU A 78 -3.22 -17.47 10.83
C LEU A 78 -2.22 -16.34 11.10
N VAL A 79 -2.68 -15.15 11.49
CA VAL A 79 -1.82 -14.02 11.88
C VAL A 79 -0.94 -14.42 13.06
N ARG A 80 -1.52 -15.03 14.10
CA ARG A 80 -0.81 -15.46 15.31
C ARG A 80 0.28 -16.48 14.98
N GLU A 81 -0.07 -17.50 14.21
CA GLU A 81 0.85 -18.56 13.79
C GLU A 81 2.01 -18.00 12.96
N HIS A 82 1.70 -17.22 11.92
CA HIS A 82 2.71 -16.72 11.01
C HIS A 82 3.65 -15.70 11.67
N ALA A 83 3.11 -14.76 12.46
CA ALA A 83 3.90 -13.77 13.15
C ALA A 83 4.84 -14.37 14.21
N ALA A 84 4.47 -15.49 14.82
CA ALA A 84 5.34 -16.22 15.75
C ALA A 84 6.56 -16.81 15.04
N ALA A 85 6.39 -17.32 13.82
CA ALA A 85 7.47 -17.89 13.01
C ALA A 85 8.28 -16.81 12.25
N HIS A 86 7.67 -15.65 11.96
CA HIS A 86 8.25 -14.58 11.15
C HIS A 86 7.99 -13.22 11.81
N PRO A 87 8.79 -12.82 12.83
CA PRO A 87 8.57 -11.56 13.58
C PRO A 87 8.61 -10.28 12.72
N ASP A 88 9.35 -10.32 11.61
CA ASP A 88 9.46 -9.19 10.66
C ASP A 88 8.38 -9.22 9.56
N ALA A 89 7.42 -10.15 9.63
CA ALA A 89 6.33 -10.24 8.67
C ALA A 89 5.46 -8.97 8.72
N ARG A 90 5.03 -8.52 7.57
CA ARG A 90 4.17 -7.35 7.42
C ARG A 90 2.78 -7.82 7.03
N ILE A 91 1.94 -8.00 8.03
CA ILE A 91 0.58 -8.53 7.90
C ILE A 91 -0.42 -7.42 8.21
N ALA A 92 -1.42 -7.29 7.37
CA ALA A 92 -2.55 -6.40 7.57
C ALA A 92 -3.87 -7.15 7.37
N VAL A 93 -4.97 -6.51 7.69
CA VAL A 93 -6.31 -7.06 7.47
C VAL A 93 -7.20 -5.99 6.85
N ARG A 94 -7.99 -6.37 5.83
CA ARG A 94 -9.13 -5.58 5.38
C ARG A 94 -10.35 -6.08 6.11
N LEU A 95 -10.94 -5.23 6.96
CA LEU A 95 -12.18 -5.53 7.67
C LEU A 95 -13.37 -5.39 6.72
N HIS A 96 -14.53 -5.84 7.14
CA HIS A 96 -15.78 -5.45 6.48
C HIS A 96 -16.01 -3.94 6.57
N ALA A 97 -16.86 -3.42 5.70
CA ALA A 97 -17.29 -2.01 5.75
C ALA A 97 -18.00 -1.70 7.08
N LEU A 98 -17.97 -0.41 7.47
CA LEU A 98 -18.51 0.02 8.76
C LEU A 98 -20.00 -0.32 8.97
N ASP A 99 -20.80 -0.32 7.92
CA ASP A 99 -22.22 -0.64 7.92
C ASP A 99 -22.52 -2.14 7.78
N HIS A 100 -21.50 -2.97 7.55
CA HIS A 100 -21.66 -4.40 7.46
C HIS A 100 -21.81 -5.04 8.86
N PRO A 101 -22.79 -5.98 9.07
CA PRO A 101 -23.03 -6.60 10.37
C PRO A 101 -21.79 -7.26 11.01
N ALA A 102 -20.89 -7.81 10.19
CA ALA A 102 -19.69 -8.49 10.67
C ALA A 102 -18.55 -7.53 11.12
N PHE A 103 -18.67 -6.21 10.89
CA PHE A 103 -17.60 -5.27 11.24
C PHE A 103 -17.18 -5.35 12.73
N VAL A 104 -18.17 -5.42 13.62
CA VAL A 104 -17.91 -5.49 15.07
C VAL A 104 -17.21 -6.80 15.46
N ASP A 105 -17.62 -7.91 14.82
CA ASP A 105 -16.99 -9.22 15.00
C ASP A 105 -15.54 -9.22 14.48
N ASP A 106 -15.26 -8.61 13.34
CA ASP A 106 -13.90 -8.48 12.82
C ASP A 106 -13.01 -7.72 13.80
N VAL A 107 -13.49 -6.57 14.29
CA VAL A 107 -12.75 -5.77 15.26
C VAL A 107 -12.46 -6.57 16.53
N ALA A 108 -13.44 -7.26 17.08
CA ALA A 108 -13.28 -8.01 18.32
C ALA A 108 -12.41 -9.26 18.15
N ARG A 109 -12.61 -10.00 17.06
CA ARG A 109 -11.98 -11.32 16.85
C ARG A 109 -10.59 -11.22 16.22
N ILE A 110 -10.33 -10.20 15.39
CA ILE A 110 -9.04 -10.01 14.76
C ILE A 110 -8.25 -8.96 15.52
N VAL A 111 -8.71 -7.70 15.53
CA VAL A 111 -7.93 -6.61 16.12
C VAL A 111 -7.76 -6.79 17.64
N GLY A 112 -8.80 -7.19 18.34
CA GLY A 112 -8.74 -7.47 19.78
C GLY A 112 -7.83 -8.64 20.16
N GLN A 113 -7.57 -9.59 19.26
CA GLN A 113 -6.76 -10.77 19.58
C GLN A 113 -5.31 -10.69 19.05
N VAL A 114 -5.10 -10.03 17.89
CA VAL A 114 -3.80 -10.03 17.22
C VAL A 114 -3.40 -8.65 16.70
N GLY A 115 -3.99 -7.58 17.20
CA GLY A 115 -3.69 -6.21 16.78
C GLY A 115 -2.21 -5.84 16.93
N ASP A 116 -1.51 -6.41 17.92
CA ASP A 116 -0.07 -6.25 18.13
C ASP A 116 0.81 -6.90 17.04
N LYS A 117 0.25 -7.76 16.22
CA LYS A 117 0.91 -8.43 15.09
C LYS A 117 0.59 -7.78 13.75
N LEU A 118 -0.41 -6.87 13.72
CA LEU A 118 -0.82 -6.19 12.49
C LEU A 118 0.01 -4.94 12.24
N THR A 119 0.37 -4.71 10.99
CA THR A 119 1.05 -3.48 10.57
C THR A 119 0.08 -2.33 10.34
N HIS A 120 -1.12 -2.64 9.91
CA HIS A 120 -2.22 -1.69 9.69
C HIS A 120 -3.55 -2.43 9.51
N VAL A 121 -4.63 -1.66 9.55
CA VAL A 121 -5.98 -2.11 9.19
C VAL A 121 -6.40 -1.36 7.94
N MET A 122 -6.94 -2.07 6.95
CA MET A 122 -7.58 -1.50 5.77
C MET A 122 -9.08 -1.35 6.03
N LEU A 123 -9.57 -0.12 5.88
CA LEU A 123 -10.98 0.24 5.97
C LEU A 123 -11.54 0.42 4.56
N PRO A 124 -12.41 -0.47 4.08
CA PRO A 124 -13.12 -0.31 2.81
C PRO A 124 -14.30 0.66 2.96
N LYS A 125 -14.78 1.17 1.85
CA LYS A 125 -16.05 1.92 1.70
C LYS A 125 -16.20 3.09 2.69
N ALA A 126 -15.08 3.72 3.05
CA ALA A 126 -15.09 4.91 3.90
C ALA A 126 -15.51 6.14 3.08
N GLU A 127 -16.59 6.79 3.47
CA GLU A 127 -17.16 7.92 2.76
C GLU A 127 -16.84 9.26 3.40
N THR A 128 -16.62 9.29 4.71
CA THR A 128 -16.39 10.53 5.45
C THR A 128 -15.26 10.40 6.47
N VAL A 129 -14.67 11.53 6.84
CA VAL A 129 -13.67 11.57 7.92
C VAL A 129 -14.24 11.16 9.26
N ASP A 130 -15.53 11.41 9.53
CA ASP A 130 -16.20 11.01 10.78
C ASP A 130 -16.30 9.48 10.89
N GLN A 131 -16.53 8.78 9.79
CA GLN A 131 -16.48 7.31 9.76
C GLN A 131 -15.08 6.80 10.06
N VAL A 132 -14.05 7.41 9.48
CA VAL A 132 -12.65 7.06 9.76
C VAL A 132 -12.32 7.27 11.23
N ASP A 133 -12.75 8.39 11.82
CA ASP A 133 -12.55 8.70 13.24
C ASP A 133 -13.30 7.72 14.15
N TRP A 134 -14.53 7.35 13.77
CA TRP A 134 -15.31 6.36 14.52
C TRP A 134 -14.61 4.98 14.52
N VAL A 135 -14.13 4.53 13.37
CA VAL A 135 -13.36 3.28 13.25
C VAL A 135 -12.07 3.36 14.07
N ALA A 136 -11.33 4.45 13.97
CA ALA A 136 -10.11 4.64 14.77
C ALA A 136 -10.37 4.45 16.27
N ARG A 137 -11.47 5.03 16.78
CA ARG A 137 -11.89 4.85 18.18
C ARG A 137 -12.34 3.42 18.49
N ALA A 138 -12.97 2.72 17.56
CA ALA A 138 -13.36 1.32 17.76
C ALA A 138 -12.12 0.42 17.88
N LEU A 139 -11.12 0.62 17.02
CA LEU A 139 -9.85 -0.10 17.09
C LEU A 139 -9.08 0.21 18.39
N ASP A 140 -9.09 1.47 18.84
CA ASP A 140 -8.43 1.87 20.08
C ASP A 140 -9.06 1.19 21.31
N ARG A 141 -10.37 1.00 21.31
CA ARG A 141 -11.07 0.25 22.38
C ARG A 141 -10.75 -1.25 22.34
N ALA A 142 -10.54 -1.82 21.17
CA ALA A 142 -10.30 -3.25 21.02
C ALA A 142 -8.87 -3.67 21.35
N TYR A 143 -7.90 -2.84 20.98
CA TYR A 143 -6.47 -3.19 21.07
C TYR A 143 -5.65 -2.12 21.81
N GLY A 144 -6.10 -0.87 21.82
CA GLY A 144 -5.33 0.27 22.30
C GLY A 144 -4.80 1.15 21.15
N PRO A 145 -4.19 2.28 21.50
CA PRO A 145 -3.93 3.32 20.52
C PRO A 145 -2.86 2.91 19.50
N ARG A 146 -3.08 3.33 18.26
CA ARG A 146 -2.06 3.54 17.21
C ARG A 146 -1.90 2.50 16.12
N LEU A 147 -2.83 1.56 15.96
CA LEU A 147 -2.81 0.75 14.74
C LEU A 147 -3.12 1.65 13.53
N PRO A 148 -2.21 1.81 12.55
CA PRO A 148 -2.43 2.68 11.40
C PRO A 148 -3.64 2.25 10.58
N LEU A 149 -4.33 3.24 9.96
CA LEU A 149 -5.41 3.00 9.02
C LEU A 149 -4.92 3.21 7.59
N HIS A 150 -5.21 2.25 6.74
CA HIS A 150 -5.24 2.42 5.30
C HIS A 150 -6.70 2.53 4.87
N VAL A 151 -7.05 3.59 4.15
CA VAL A 151 -8.45 3.86 3.77
C VAL A 151 -8.62 3.59 2.29
N LEU A 152 -9.70 2.92 1.93
CA LEU A 152 -10.07 2.67 0.56
C LEU A 152 -11.17 3.67 0.15
N ILE A 153 -10.84 4.54 -0.81
CA ILE A 153 -11.78 5.47 -1.43
C ILE A 153 -12.30 4.84 -2.72
N GLU A 154 -13.60 4.63 -2.80
CA GLU A 154 -14.21 3.85 -3.87
C GLU A 154 -15.63 4.32 -4.25
N SER A 155 -15.97 5.55 -3.87
CA SER A 155 -17.19 6.22 -4.29
C SER A 155 -16.95 7.69 -4.69
N PRO A 156 -17.84 8.30 -5.49
CA PRO A 156 -17.74 9.72 -5.80
C PRO A 156 -17.81 10.64 -4.58
N ALA A 157 -18.58 10.26 -3.56
CA ALA A 157 -18.70 10.99 -2.31
C ALA A 157 -17.40 10.95 -1.53
N ALA A 158 -16.79 9.75 -1.40
CA ALA A 158 -15.50 9.58 -0.74
C ALA A 158 -14.35 10.34 -1.43
N VAL A 159 -14.37 10.45 -2.77
CA VAL A 159 -13.39 11.26 -3.51
C VAL A 159 -13.45 12.73 -3.10
N GLN A 160 -14.64 13.29 -2.87
CA GLN A 160 -14.78 14.66 -2.36
C GLN A 160 -14.21 14.83 -0.96
N GLN A 161 -14.17 13.77 -0.16
CA GLN A 161 -13.64 13.77 1.20
C GLN A 161 -12.15 13.41 1.27
N ALA A 162 -11.49 13.15 0.14
CA ALA A 162 -10.12 12.63 0.11
C ALA A 162 -9.13 13.48 0.91
N PHE A 163 -9.23 14.82 0.85
CA PHE A 163 -8.36 15.71 1.61
C PHE A 163 -8.66 15.69 3.12
N ALA A 164 -9.93 15.65 3.51
CA ALA A 164 -10.31 15.54 4.91
C ALA A 164 -9.89 14.21 5.50
N ILE A 165 -10.07 13.11 4.77
CA ILE A 165 -9.62 11.77 5.15
C ILE A 165 -8.08 11.73 5.24
N ALA A 166 -7.36 12.31 4.27
CA ALA A 166 -5.90 12.35 4.30
C ALA A 166 -5.36 13.17 5.47
N ALA A 167 -6.06 14.22 5.90
CA ALA A 167 -5.67 15.03 7.06
C ALA A 167 -5.78 14.27 8.39
N HIS A 168 -6.56 13.17 8.45
CA HIS A 168 -6.77 12.43 9.69
C HIS A 168 -5.46 11.78 10.17
N PRO A 169 -5.08 11.95 11.47
CA PRO A 169 -3.77 11.55 11.98
C PRO A 169 -3.52 10.04 11.93
N ARG A 170 -4.57 9.21 12.03
CA ARG A 170 -4.46 7.75 11.99
C ARG A 170 -4.32 7.20 10.57
N VAL A 171 -4.70 7.95 9.55
CA VAL A 171 -4.56 7.54 8.15
C VAL A 171 -3.09 7.59 7.76
N GLN A 172 -2.58 6.47 7.29
CA GLN A 172 -1.21 6.30 6.81
C GLN A 172 -1.17 6.22 5.28
N SER A 173 -2.17 5.59 4.67
CA SER A 173 -2.29 5.39 3.24
C SER A 173 -3.73 5.53 2.78
N ILE A 174 -3.93 6.02 1.57
CA ILE A 174 -5.22 5.99 0.88
C ILE A 174 -5.07 5.21 -0.41
N SER A 175 -5.97 4.27 -0.61
CA SER A 175 -6.06 3.44 -1.80
C SER A 175 -7.29 3.80 -2.62
N PHE A 176 -7.21 3.59 -3.93
CA PHE A 176 -8.34 3.79 -4.83
C PHE A 176 -9.01 2.46 -5.20
N GLY A 177 -10.31 2.32 -4.90
CA GLY A 177 -11.13 1.17 -5.29
C GLY A 177 -11.82 1.41 -6.63
N LEU A 178 -11.18 0.99 -7.73
CA LEU A 178 -11.65 1.28 -9.09
C LEU A 178 -12.99 0.61 -9.43
N MET A 179 -13.19 -0.63 -8.98
CA MET A 179 -14.38 -1.41 -9.37
C MET A 179 -15.64 -0.80 -8.77
N ASP A 180 -15.63 -0.57 -7.46
CA ASP A 180 -16.76 0.02 -6.76
C ASP A 180 -16.97 1.47 -7.17
N PHE A 181 -15.90 2.22 -7.43
CA PHE A 181 -16.01 3.57 -7.97
C PHE A 181 -16.76 3.61 -9.30
N VAL A 182 -16.45 2.70 -10.22
CA VAL A 182 -17.16 2.60 -11.51
C VAL A 182 -18.61 2.18 -11.30
N SER A 183 -18.85 1.18 -10.43
CA SER A 183 -20.18 0.69 -10.09
C SER A 183 -21.06 1.77 -9.47
N ALA A 184 -20.51 2.60 -8.58
CA ALA A 184 -21.21 3.70 -7.92
C ALA A 184 -21.71 4.80 -8.88
N HIS A 185 -21.23 4.80 -10.13
CA HIS A 185 -21.70 5.75 -11.15
C HIS A 185 -22.94 5.28 -11.93
N GLY A 186 -23.55 4.14 -11.56
CA GLY A 186 -24.83 3.72 -12.14
C GLY A 186 -24.81 3.53 -13.66
N GLY A 187 -23.69 3.10 -14.23
CA GLY A 187 -23.52 2.91 -15.67
C GLY A 187 -23.05 4.14 -16.46
N ALA A 188 -22.85 5.28 -15.82
CA ALA A 188 -22.31 6.48 -16.48
C ALA A 188 -20.82 6.32 -16.86
N ILE A 189 -20.11 5.42 -16.20
CA ILE A 189 -18.74 5.01 -16.55
C ILE A 189 -18.81 3.62 -17.18
N PRO A 190 -18.34 3.43 -18.43
CA PRO A 190 -18.38 2.11 -19.07
C PRO A 190 -17.40 1.13 -18.41
N ALA A 191 -17.72 -0.16 -18.45
CA ALA A 191 -16.88 -1.22 -17.91
C ALA A 191 -15.44 -1.22 -18.49
N SER A 192 -15.26 -0.78 -19.73
CA SER A 192 -13.94 -0.62 -20.34
C SER A 192 -13.00 0.35 -19.59
N ALA A 193 -13.56 1.27 -18.79
CA ALA A 193 -12.78 2.15 -17.93
C ALA A 193 -12.06 1.42 -16.78
N MET A 194 -12.42 0.17 -16.48
CA MET A 194 -11.73 -0.68 -15.51
C MET A 194 -10.53 -1.43 -16.11
N GLY A 195 -10.44 -1.50 -17.43
CA GLY A 195 -9.32 -2.15 -18.12
C GLY A 195 -7.99 -1.41 -17.98
N VAL A 196 -6.90 -2.08 -18.41
CA VAL A 196 -5.53 -1.55 -18.29
C VAL A 196 -5.37 -0.17 -18.90
N GLN A 197 -5.98 0.08 -20.06
CA GLN A 197 -5.90 1.37 -20.74
C GLN A 197 -6.96 2.35 -20.20
N GLY A 198 -8.23 1.93 -20.14
CA GLY A 198 -9.35 2.78 -19.78
C GLY A 198 -9.20 3.45 -18.40
N GLN A 199 -8.61 2.76 -17.44
CA GLN A 199 -8.38 3.31 -16.11
C GLN A 199 -7.37 4.48 -16.04
N PHE A 200 -6.62 4.73 -17.13
CA PHE A 200 -5.71 5.88 -17.27
C PHE A 200 -6.21 6.92 -18.26
N GLU A 201 -7.34 6.67 -18.92
CA GLU A 201 -7.87 7.54 -19.98
C GLU A 201 -9.25 8.10 -19.64
N HIS A 202 -10.10 7.34 -18.92
CA HIS A 202 -11.45 7.80 -18.61
C HIS A 202 -11.42 9.01 -17.66
N PRO A 203 -12.02 10.17 -18.02
CA PRO A 203 -11.84 11.43 -17.31
C PRO A 203 -12.22 11.39 -15.81
N LEU A 204 -13.34 10.74 -15.47
CA LEU A 204 -13.79 10.65 -14.07
C LEU A 204 -12.86 9.74 -13.23
N VAL A 205 -12.39 8.63 -13.80
CA VAL A 205 -11.44 7.73 -13.14
C VAL A 205 -10.09 8.42 -12.94
N LEU A 206 -9.62 9.11 -13.97
CA LEU A 206 -8.35 9.86 -13.90
C LEU A 206 -8.44 11.00 -12.87
N ARG A 207 -9.55 11.75 -12.84
CA ARG A 207 -9.81 12.79 -11.83
C ARG A 207 -9.72 12.22 -10.42
N ALA A 208 -10.44 11.12 -10.13
CA ALA A 208 -10.43 10.49 -8.81
C ALA A 208 -9.00 10.08 -8.39
N LYS A 209 -8.24 9.46 -9.29
CA LYS A 209 -6.85 9.09 -9.04
C LYS A 209 -5.96 10.29 -8.73
N LEU A 210 -6.08 11.36 -9.50
CA LEU A 210 -5.28 12.58 -9.28
C LEU A 210 -5.64 13.26 -7.96
N GLU A 211 -6.92 13.31 -7.62
CA GLU A 211 -7.42 13.93 -6.39
C GLU A 211 -6.93 13.17 -5.14
N ILE A 212 -7.01 11.84 -5.15
CA ILE A 212 -6.48 11.00 -4.08
C ILE A 212 -4.97 11.16 -3.95
N ALA A 213 -4.23 11.13 -5.05
CA ALA A 213 -2.77 11.32 -5.01
C ALA A 213 -2.40 12.71 -4.46
N ALA A 214 -3.11 13.77 -4.91
CA ALA A 214 -2.90 15.14 -4.43
C ALA A 214 -3.18 15.26 -2.93
N ALA A 215 -4.29 14.67 -2.43
CA ALA A 215 -4.63 14.65 -1.02
C ALA A 215 -3.55 13.93 -0.19
N CYS A 216 -3.09 12.77 -0.63
CA CYS A 216 -2.02 12.04 0.04
C CYS A 216 -0.73 12.87 0.13
N HIS A 217 -0.31 13.49 -0.97
CA HIS A 217 0.90 14.30 -0.99
C HIS A 217 0.78 15.56 -0.12
N ALA A 218 -0.40 16.19 -0.08
CA ALA A 218 -0.64 17.37 0.76
C ALA A 218 -0.44 17.08 2.26
N TYR A 219 -0.75 15.87 2.71
CA TYR A 219 -0.68 15.48 4.12
C TYR A 219 0.41 14.45 4.43
N GLY A 220 1.35 14.21 3.51
CA GLY A 220 2.45 13.27 3.71
C GLY A 220 2.00 11.81 3.86
N LYS A 221 0.86 11.45 3.24
CA LYS A 221 0.33 10.08 3.24
C LYS A 221 0.80 9.30 2.01
N VAL A 222 0.67 7.98 2.06
CA VAL A 222 1.03 7.10 0.96
C VAL A 222 -0.15 6.94 0.02
N ALA A 223 0.01 7.32 -1.26
CA ALA A 223 -0.97 7.07 -2.30
C ALA A 223 -0.78 5.65 -2.87
N SER A 224 -1.79 4.79 -2.73
CA SER A 224 -1.80 3.41 -3.18
C SER A 224 -2.73 3.25 -4.39
N HIS A 225 -2.17 2.87 -5.54
CA HIS A 225 -2.90 2.71 -6.79
C HIS A 225 -3.76 1.45 -6.78
N CYS A 226 -4.90 1.49 -7.49
CA CYS A 226 -5.81 0.36 -7.63
C CYS A 226 -5.17 -0.85 -8.32
N VAL A 227 -5.87 -1.97 -8.26
CA VAL A 227 -5.48 -3.21 -8.93
C VAL A 227 -5.47 -3.07 -10.46
N VAL A 228 -4.72 -3.96 -11.10
CA VAL A 228 -4.85 -4.30 -12.52
C VAL A 228 -5.35 -5.73 -12.59
N THR A 229 -6.47 -5.94 -13.25
CA THR A 229 -7.10 -7.28 -13.36
C THR A 229 -6.36 -8.20 -14.33
N GLU A 230 -5.57 -7.63 -15.24
CA GLU A 230 -4.74 -8.38 -16.20
C GLU A 230 -3.49 -8.96 -15.52
N PHE A 231 -3.65 -10.12 -14.88
CA PHE A 231 -2.51 -10.79 -14.21
C PHE A 231 -1.68 -11.68 -15.12
N LYS A 232 -2.20 -12.03 -16.32
CA LYS A 232 -1.47 -12.85 -17.32
C LYS A 232 -0.54 -12.01 -18.19
N ASP A 233 -0.90 -10.77 -18.49
CA ASP A 233 -0.07 -9.83 -19.25
C ASP A 233 0.83 -9.00 -18.32
N THR A 234 2.02 -9.53 -18.07
CA THR A 234 3.02 -8.86 -17.22
C THR A 234 3.54 -7.57 -17.82
N ALA A 235 3.52 -7.40 -19.15
CA ALA A 235 3.96 -6.18 -19.82
C ALA A 235 2.95 -5.05 -19.61
N ALA A 236 1.66 -5.35 -19.79
CA ALA A 236 0.57 -4.42 -19.53
C ALA A 236 0.53 -4.01 -18.06
N LEU A 237 0.70 -4.94 -17.11
CA LEU A 237 0.82 -4.65 -15.68
C LEU A 237 2.00 -3.73 -15.39
N ALA A 238 3.18 -4.03 -15.93
CA ALA A 238 4.38 -3.21 -15.71
C ALA A 238 4.21 -1.80 -16.29
N GLN A 239 3.51 -1.66 -17.42
CA GLN A 239 3.17 -0.37 -18.01
C GLN A 239 2.21 0.41 -17.10
N ALA A 240 1.14 -0.22 -16.61
CA ALA A 240 0.19 0.38 -15.68
C ALA A 240 0.88 0.85 -14.38
N ALA A 241 1.73 0.02 -13.79
CA ALA A 241 2.50 0.37 -12.60
C ALA A 241 3.46 1.55 -12.85
N ARG A 242 4.10 1.63 -14.02
CA ARG A 242 4.91 2.81 -14.40
C ARG A 242 4.04 4.06 -14.60
N GLN A 243 2.87 3.96 -15.21
CA GLN A 243 1.96 5.09 -15.34
C GLN A 243 1.51 5.59 -13.97
N ALA A 244 1.10 4.68 -13.07
CA ALA A 244 0.73 5.02 -11.71
C ALA A 244 1.85 5.79 -10.99
N SER A 245 3.07 5.27 -11.00
CA SER A 245 4.19 5.86 -10.26
C SER A 245 4.79 7.12 -10.89
N GLN A 246 4.84 7.20 -12.23
CA GLN A 246 5.57 8.27 -12.93
C GLN A 246 4.69 9.41 -13.42
N ARG A 247 3.41 9.14 -13.71
CA ARG A 247 2.49 10.15 -14.21
C ARG A 247 1.48 10.62 -13.16
N LEU A 248 1.03 9.71 -12.29
CA LEU A 248 -0.04 10.02 -11.32
C LEU A 248 0.47 10.23 -9.89
N GLY A 249 1.77 10.01 -9.63
CA GLY A 249 2.38 10.28 -8.33
C GLY A 249 2.10 9.22 -7.26
N TYR A 250 1.62 8.05 -7.63
CA TYR A 250 1.44 6.95 -6.68
C TYR A 250 2.78 6.37 -6.24
N THR A 251 2.87 5.97 -4.98
CA THR A 251 4.10 5.41 -4.40
C THR A 251 3.94 3.95 -3.97
N ARG A 252 2.71 3.42 -4.09
CA ARG A 252 2.32 2.07 -3.74
C ARG A 252 1.24 1.58 -4.73
N MET A 253 1.07 0.26 -4.86
CA MET A 253 0.06 -0.35 -5.73
C MET A 253 -0.43 -1.67 -5.16
N TRP A 254 -1.71 -1.98 -5.40
CA TRP A 254 -2.31 -3.25 -5.06
C TRP A 254 -1.91 -4.38 -5.98
N SER A 255 -1.87 -5.56 -5.42
CA SER A 255 -1.76 -6.85 -6.11
C SER A 255 -2.86 -7.79 -5.61
N ILE A 256 -3.50 -8.51 -6.52
CA ILE A 256 -4.49 -9.55 -6.22
C ILE A 256 -4.05 -10.93 -6.71
N HIS A 257 -2.87 -11.00 -7.34
CA HIS A 257 -2.28 -12.25 -7.79
C HIS A 257 -0.77 -12.25 -7.53
N PRO A 258 -0.16 -13.36 -7.05
CA PRO A 258 1.28 -13.42 -6.74
C PRO A 258 2.20 -13.02 -7.89
N ALA A 259 1.83 -13.34 -9.13
CA ALA A 259 2.61 -12.96 -10.32
C ALA A 259 2.74 -11.44 -10.54
N GLN A 260 1.87 -10.64 -9.91
CA GLN A 260 1.88 -9.17 -10.01
C GLN A 260 2.93 -8.53 -9.11
N ILE A 261 3.34 -9.18 -8.01
CA ILE A 261 4.19 -8.57 -6.98
C ILE A 261 5.53 -8.14 -7.56
N ARG A 262 6.26 -9.05 -8.20
CA ARG A 262 7.59 -8.73 -8.77
C ARG A 262 7.56 -7.64 -9.84
N PRO A 263 6.65 -7.65 -10.83
CA PRO A 263 6.49 -6.57 -11.79
C PRO A 263 6.18 -5.20 -11.14
N ILE A 264 5.31 -5.17 -10.13
CA ILE A 264 5.01 -3.94 -9.37
C ILE A 264 6.27 -3.44 -8.67
N VAL A 265 6.94 -4.29 -7.89
CA VAL A 265 8.18 -3.93 -7.19
C VAL A 265 9.24 -3.39 -8.14
N ALA A 266 9.39 -4.02 -9.32
CA ALA A 266 10.33 -3.55 -10.34
C ALA A 266 9.93 -2.21 -10.97
N ALA A 267 8.65 -1.99 -11.24
CA ALA A 267 8.14 -0.76 -11.87
C ALA A 267 8.23 0.47 -10.95
N PHE A 268 8.08 0.26 -9.64
CA PHE A 268 8.23 1.32 -8.63
C PHE A 268 9.69 1.52 -8.19
N ALA A 269 10.63 0.66 -8.62
CA ALA A 269 12.05 0.86 -8.36
C ALA A 269 12.55 2.13 -9.07
N PRO A 270 13.49 2.89 -8.46
CA PRO A 270 14.09 4.05 -9.11
C PRO A 270 14.83 3.64 -10.38
N ALA A 271 14.61 4.35 -11.48
CA ALA A 271 15.39 4.14 -12.69
C ALA A 271 16.88 4.45 -12.42
N ALA A 272 17.79 3.59 -12.87
CA ALA A 272 19.24 3.75 -12.66
C ALA A 272 19.77 5.12 -13.14
N THR A 273 19.15 5.66 -14.19
CA THR A 273 19.48 7.00 -14.74
C THR A 273 19.09 8.13 -13.79
N ARG A 274 18.00 7.99 -13.02
CA ARG A 274 17.61 8.99 -12.01
C ARG A 274 18.53 9.00 -10.80
N CYS A 275 19.16 7.88 -10.44
CA CYS A 275 20.12 7.82 -9.36
C CYS A 275 21.40 8.62 -9.67
N ARG A 276 21.78 8.80 -10.93
CA ARG A 276 22.99 9.56 -11.31
C ARG A 276 22.78 11.07 -11.29
N SER A 277 21.60 11.55 -11.68
CA SER A 277 21.28 12.98 -11.74
C SER A 277 20.80 13.57 -10.41
N ILE A 278 20.46 12.74 -9.45
CA ILE A 278 19.85 13.14 -8.17
C ILE A 278 20.82 12.93 -7.00
N SER A 279 22.11 12.75 -7.22
CA SER A 279 23.10 12.64 -6.14
C SER A 279 23.11 13.88 -5.21
N SER A 280 22.64 15.03 -5.68
CA SER A 280 22.44 16.25 -4.90
C SER A 280 21.02 16.45 -4.33
N CYS A 281 19.99 15.80 -4.88
CA CYS A 281 18.59 15.94 -4.43
C CYS A 281 18.00 14.70 -3.75
N CYS A 282 18.69 13.57 -3.77
CA CYS A 282 18.15 12.28 -3.34
C CYS A 282 18.34 11.94 -1.86
N ALA A 283 18.51 12.91 -1.00
CA ALA A 283 18.45 12.65 0.42
C ALA A 283 17.06 12.15 0.89
N SER A 284 15.99 12.44 0.13
CA SER A 284 14.58 12.16 0.51
C SER A 284 14.10 10.74 0.35
N TRP A 285 14.89 9.85 -0.24
CA TRP A 285 14.43 8.49 -0.50
C TRP A 285 15.35 7.46 0.17
N ARG A 286 15.27 7.32 1.49
CA ARG A 286 15.97 6.25 2.23
C ARG A 286 15.74 4.88 1.57
N TRP A 287 14.56 4.65 1.05
CA TRP A 287 14.20 3.45 0.33
C TRP A 287 15.00 3.26 -0.96
N ARG A 288 15.25 4.36 -1.69
CA ARG A 288 15.99 4.35 -2.96
C ARG A 288 17.49 4.12 -2.77
N ARG A 289 18.09 4.55 -1.67
CA ARG A 289 19.53 4.30 -1.38
C ARG A 289 19.83 2.82 -1.13
N ALA A 290 18.98 2.09 -0.44
CA ALA A 290 19.20 0.67 -0.16
C ALA A 290 19.11 -0.22 -1.43
N ALA A 291 18.24 0.13 -2.40
CA ALA A 291 18.14 -0.55 -3.68
C ALA A 291 19.33 -0.24 -4.60
N CYS A 292 19.78 1.02 -4.65
CA CYS A 292 20.91 1.45 -5.46
C CYS A 292 22.26 0.93 -4.96
N ALA A 293 22.47 0.88 -3.64
CA ALA A 293 23.74 0.43 -3.04
C ALA A 293 24.02 -1.07 -3.31
N ARG A 294 22.99 -1.92 -3.34
CA ARG A 294 23.19 -3.35 -3.64
C ARG A 294 23.38 -3.65 -5.12
N HIS A 295 22.76 -2.90 -6.01
CA HIS A 295 23.04 -3.03 -7.44
C HIS A 295 24.46 -2.57 -7.78
N ALA A 296 24.98 -1.57 -7.08
CA ALA A 296 26.37 -1.14 -7.19
C ALA A 296 27.37 -2.13 -6.58
N ALA A 297 27.02 -2.81 -5.48
CA ALA A 297 27.85 -3.82 -4.83
C ALA A 297 27.98 -5.09 -5.68
N LEU A 298 26.92 -5.52 -6.37
CA LEU A 298 26.94 -6.66 -7.30
C LEU A 298 27.77 -6.36 -8.57
N ARG A 299 27.89 -5.09 -8.99
CA ARG A 299 28.75 -4.70 -10.12
C ARG A 299 30.21 -4.47 -9.71
N ARG A 300 30.52 -4.12 -8.44
CA ARG A 300 31.90 -3.90 -7.95
C ARG A 300 32.73 -5.19 -7.87
N ARG A 301 32.12 -6.36 -7.88
CA ARG A 301 32.86 -7.64 -7.98
C ARG A 301 33.44 -7.91 -9.37
N ARG A 302 33.25 -7.04 -10.37
CA ARG A 302 33.69 -7.30 -11.77
C ARG A 302 34.58 -6.26 -12.42
N ARG A 303 35.00 -5.10 -11.78
CA ARG A 303 36.04 -4.22 -12.37
C ARG A 303 36.67 -3.27 -11.31
N PRO A 304 37.99 -3.01 -11.38
CA PRO A 304 38.65 -2.02 -10.53
C PRO A 304 38.35 -0.59 -10.99
N CYS A 305 38.19 0.31 -10.04
CA CYS A 305 37.87 1.70 -10.26
C CYS A 305 39.16 2.51 -10.49
N ALA A 306 39.26 3.22 -11.64
CA ALA A 306 40.31 4.20 -11.88
C ALA A 306 40.05 5.48 -11.07
N THR A 307 41.01 5.92 -10.34
CA THR A 307 41.04 7.18 -9.58
C THR A 307 41.02 8.37 -10.52
N PHE A 308 40.05 9.27 -10.39
CA PHE A 308 40.08 10.61 -10.98
C PHE A 308 40.58 11.63 -9.92
N THR A 309 41.74 12.20 -10.14
CA THR A 309 42.28 13.35 -9.41
C THR A 309 41.80 14.61 -10.12
N VAL A 310 41.13 15.50 -9.39
CA VAL A 310 40.79 16.85 -9.87
C VAL A 310 41.92 17.79 -9.45
N ARG A 311 42.45 18.51 -10.42
CA ARG A 311 43.17 19.77 -10.20
C ARG A 311 42.20 20.91 -10.33
#